data_3af3e336d238cbc2bf85c6e0571b81e8
#
_entry.id   3af3e336d238cbc2bf85c6e0571b81e8
#
_cell.length_a   1.000
_cell.length_b   1.000
_cell.length_c   1.000
_cell.angle_alpha   90.00
_cell.angle_beta   90.00
_cell.angle_gamma   90.00
#
_symmetry.space_group_name_H-M   'P 1'
#
loop_
_entity.id
_entity.type
_entity.pdbx_description
1 polymer ?
#
loop_
_entity_poly.entity_id
_entity_poly.type
_entity_poly.pdbx_seq_one_letter_code
_entity_poly.pdbx_strand_id
1 'polypeptide(L)' 'MMDRKMVNFIKEQYPPGTRIRLNSMEDPYHPILPGTEGEVDFVDDEGQIFMKWDNGRTLPLVPGEDSFTVLPPKLTSLK' A
#
# COMPACT_ATOMS: atom_id res chain seq x y z
N MET A 1 -6.97 -18.34 2.01
CA MET A 1 -5.53 -18.19 2.30
C MET A 1 -4.77 -17.96 1.01
N MET A 2 -3.88 -17.02 1.00
CA MET A 2 -3.15 -16.67 -0.21
C MET A 2 -1.96 -17.61 -0.39
N ASP A 3 -1.72 -17.98 -1.65
CA ASP A 3 -0.59 -18.83 -2.00
C ASP A 3 0.73 -18.12 -1.67
N ARG A 4 1.70 -18.88 -1.17
CA ARG A 4 3.00 -18.30 -0.79
C ARG A 4 3.70 -17.61 -1.96
N LYS A 5 3.58 -18.18 -3.17
CA LYS A 5 4.20 -17.55 -4.33
C LYS A 5 3.58 -16.20 -4.62
N MET A 6 2.27 -16.09 -4.44
CA MET A 6 1.59 -14.82 -4.65
C MET A 6 1.99 -13.80 -3.59
N VAL A 7 2.10 -14.25 -2.33
CA VAL A 7 2.55 -13.36 -1.26
C VAL A 7 3.96 -12.84 -1.55
N ASN A 8 4.86 -13.73 -1.98
CA ASN A 8 6.22 -13.32 -2.30
C ASN A 8 6.24 -12.34 -3.46
N PHE A 9 5.38 -12.55 -4.45
CA PHE A 9 5.27 -11.63 -5.58
C PHE A 9 4.84 -10.25 -5.09
N ILE A 10 3.83 -10.21 -4.22
CA ILE A 10 3.35 -8.94 -3.68
C ILE A 10 4.44 -8.25 -2.88
N LYS A 11 5.18 -9.02 -2.08
CA LYS A 11 6.28 -8.44 -1.30
C LYS A 11 7.35 -7.84 -2.20
N GLU A 12 7.62 -8.46 -3.34
CA GLU A 12 8.60 -7.93 -4.28
C GLU A 12 8.11 -6.68 -5.00
N GLN A 13 6.81 -6.64 -5.29
CA GLN A 13 6.23 -5.50 -5.99
C GLN A 13 6.10 -4.27 -5.09
N TYR A 14 5.96 -4.48 -3.79
CA TYR A 14 5.69 -3.38 -2.85
C TYR A 14 6.66 -3.44 -1.69
N PRO A 15 7.96 -3.20 -1.95
CA PRO A 15 8.93 -3.20 -0.84
C PRO A 15 8.68 -2.00 0.08
N PRO A 16 9.16 -2.09 1.31
CA PRO A 16 9.01 -0.96 2.25
C PRO A 16 9.52 0.33 1.64
N GLY A 17 8.79 1.41 1.89
CA GLY A 17 9.14 2.71 1.33
C GLY A 17 8.50 3.02 -0.01
N THR A 18 7.84 2.04 -0.65
CA THR A 18 7.13 2.30 -1.90
C THR A 18 6.02 3.32 -1.64
N ARG A 19 5.95 4.35 -2.47
CA ARG A 19 4.90 5.37 -2.32
C ARG A 19 3.66 4.94 -3.08
N ILE A 20 2.51 5.13 -2.45
CA ILE A 20 1.22 4.72 -3.01
C ILE A 20 0.20 5.83 -2.78
N ARG A 21 -0.63 6.07 -3.79
CA ARG A 21 -1.80 6.93 -3.65
C ARG A 21 -3.05 6.07 -3.71
N LEU A 22 -3.95 6.27 -2.75
CA LEU A 22 -5.20 5.52 -2.73
C LEU A 22 -6.17 6.07 -3.75
N ASN A 23 -6.77 5.18 -4.54
CA ASN A 23 -7.85 5.56 -5.45
C ASN A 23 -9.20 5.32 -4.80
N SER A 24 -9.41 4.14 -4.24
CA SER A 24 -10.65 3.84 -3.52
C SER A 24 -10.42 2.65 -2.59
N MET A 25 -11.19 2.58 -1.53
CA MET A 25 -11.04 1.55 -0.51
C MET A 25 -12.38 0.96 -0.16
N GLU A 26 -12.39 -0.36 0.10
CA GLU A 26 -13.62 -1.09 0.38
C GLU A 26 -13.96 -1.16 1.86
N ASP A 27 -13.48 -0.24 2.66
CA ASP A 27 -13.77 -0.23 4.09
C ASP A 27 -15.07 0.54 4.33
N PRO A 28 -16.11 -0.09 4.88
CA PRO A 28 -17.37 0.61 5.09
C PRO A 28 -17.42 1.48 6.35
N TYR A 29 -16.38 1.41 7.20
CA TYR A 29 -16.44 2.10 8.49
C TYR A 29 -15.56 3.34 8.55
N HIS A 30 -14.25 3.15 8.38
CA HIS A 30 -13.30 4.26 8.54
C HIS A 30 -12.30 4.25 7.39
N PRO A 31 -12.76 4.44 6.15
CA PRO A 31 -11.84 4.33 5.02
C PRO A 31 -10.84 5.47 5.00
N ILE A 32 -9.69 5.18 4.40
CA ILE A 32 -8.77 6.23 4.02
C ILE A 32 -9.39 6.96 2.84
N LEU A 33 -9.32 8.26 2.82
CA LEU A 33 -9.96 9.03 1.75
C LEU A 33 -9.21 8.89 0.43
N PRO A 34 -9.93 8.84 -0.69
CA PRO A 34 -9.27 8.81 -1.99
C PRO A 34 -8.32 9.98 -2.15
N GLY A 35 -7.18 9.72 -2.77
CA GLY A 35 -6.15 10.73 -2.96
C GLY A 35 -5.12 10.78 -1.84
N THR A 36 -5.36 10.09 -0.74
CA THR A 36 -4.39 10.04 0.35
C THR A 36 -3.17 9.25 -0.11
N GLU A 37 -2.00 9.73 0.24
CA GLU A 37 -0.75 9.05 -0.10
C GLU A 37 -0.08 8.53 1.15
N GLY A 38 0.78 7.56 0.94
CA GLY A 38 1.54 6.98 2.03
C GLY A 38 2.64 6.10 1.50
N GLU A 39 3.34 5.45 2.42
CA GLU A 39 4.40 4.54 2.00
C GLU A 39 4.17 3.16 2.60
N VAL A 40 4.64 2.15 1.89
CA VAL A 40 4.53 0.77 2.35
C VAL A 40 5.40 0.58 3.56
N ASP A 41 4.84 -0.03 4.60
CA ASP A 41 5.59 -0.44 5.78
C ASP A 41 6.09 -1.86 5.58
N PHE A 42 5.18 -2.79 5.33
CA PHE A 42 5.53 -4.17 5.03
C PHE A 42 4.31 -4.87 4.45
N VAL A 43 4.54 -6.06 3.87
CA VAL A 43 3.46 -6.92 3.38
C VAL A 43 3.45 -8.15 4.27
N ASP A 44 2.27 -8.51 4.79
CA ASP A 44 2.17 -9.66 5.70
C ASP A 44 2.02 -10.97 4.92
N ASP A 45 1.87 -12.06 5.66
CA ASP A 45 1.83 -13.38 5.03
C ASP A 45 0.51 -13.67 4.33
N GLU A 46 -0.46 -12.79 4.46
CA GLU A 46 -1.73 -12.91 3.74
C GLU A 46 -1.81 -11.94 2.56
N GLY A 47 -0.71 -11.28 2.25
CA GLY A 47 -0.67 -10.40 1.10
C GLY A 47 -1.28 -9.03 1.36
N GLN A 48 -1.54 -8.68 2.62
CA GLN A 48 -2.03 -7.34 2.92
C GLN A 48 -0.86 -6.39 2.98
N ILE A 49 -1.04 -5.23 2.37
CA ILE A 49 0.02 -4.22 2.29
C ILE A 49 -0.20 -3.23 3.43
N PHE A 50 0.64 -3.31 4.46
CA PHE A 50 0.53 -2.40 5.58
C PHE A 50 1.20 -1.09 5.26
N MET A 51 0.49 0.00 5.51
CA MET A 51 0.88 1.32 5.07
C MET A 51 1.14 2.24 6.24
N LYS A 52 2.01 3.21 6.00
CA LYS A 52 2.12 4.40 6.85
C LYS A 52 1.55 5.53 6.02
N TRP A 53 0.26 5.81 6.20
CA TRP A 53 -0.39 6.87 5.46
C TRP A 53 0.10 8.23 5.95
N ASP A 54 0.19 9.18 5.05
CA ASP A 54 0.72 10.51 5.41
C ASP A 54 -0.15 11.22 6.43
N ASN A 55 -1.42 10.81 6.55
CA ASN A 55 -2.30 11.39 7.56
C ASN A 55 -2.18 10.71 8.93
N GLY A 56 -1.20 9.81 9.08
CA GLY A 56 -0.96 9.14 10.37
C GLY A 56 -1.71 7.84 10.56
N ARG A 57 -2.56 7.46 9.62
CA ARG A 57 -3.30 6.22 9.72
C ARG A 57 -2.47 5.04 9.22
N THR A 58 -2.88 3.82 9.59
CA THR A 58 -2.11 2.62 9.27
C THR A 58 -2.96 1.51 8.65
N LEU A 59 -4.18 1.82 8.21
CA LEU A 59 -5.08 0.82 7.64
C LEU A 59 -4.42 0.16 6.43
N PRO A 60 -4.40 -1.20 6.37
CA PRO A 60 -3.73 -1.87 5.27
C PRO A 60 -4.56 -1.86 3.99
N LEU A 61 -3.88 -2.08 2.88
CA LEU A 61 -4.51 -2.28 1.58
C LEU A 61 -4.62 -3.77 1.27
N VAL A 62 -5.73 -4.15 0.65
CA VAL A 62 -5.94 -5.54 0.24
C VAL A 62 -5.93 -5.56 -1.29
N PRO A 63 -4.88 -6.11 -1.91
CA PRO A 63 -4.83 -6.18 -3.37
C PRO A 63 -6.04 -6.93 -3.91
N GLY A 64 -6.66 -6.37 -4.95
CA GLY A 64 -7.85 -6.96 -5.53
C GLY A 64 -9.14 -6.41 -4.96
N GLU A 65 -9.11 -5.81 -3.77
CA GLU A 65 -10.29 -5.19 -3.17
C GLU A 65 -10.17 -3.68 -3.16
N ASP A 66 -8.97 -3.18 -2.85
CA ASP A 66 -8.74 -1.75 -2.80
C ASP A 66 -8.00 -1.32 -4.06
N SER A 67 -8.31 -0.15 -4.55
CA SER A 67 -7.68 0.37 -5.75
C SER A 67 -6.66 1.44 -5.39
N PHE A 68 -5.45 1.30 -5.89
CA PHE A 68 -4.38 2.24 -5.57
C PHE A 68 -3.39 2.32 -6.74
N THR A 69 -2.58 3.38 -6.72
CA THR A 69 -1.59 3.63 -7.75
C THR A 69 -0.22 3.73 -7.09
N VAL A 70 0.74 2.99 -7.62
CA VAL A 70 2.12 3.11 -7.16
C VAL A 70 2.71 4.37 -7.78
N LEU A 71 3.28 5.21 -6.94
CA LEU A 71 3.87 6.46 -7.38
C LEU A 71 5.35 6.26 -7.68
N PRO A 72 5.91 7.07 -8.57
CA PRO A 72 7.36 6.98 -8.80
C PRO A 72 8.10 7.36 -7.53
N PRO A 73 9.33 6.85 -7.36
CA PRO A 73 10.11 7.22 -6.19
C PRO A 73 10.33 8.71 -6.16
N LYS A 74 10.32 9.25 -4.94
CA LYS A 74 10.55 10.66 -4.78
C LYS A 74 12.01 10.93 -5.07
N LEU A 75 12.28 11.72 -6.08
CA LEU A 75 13.65 12.08 -6.39
C LEU A 75 14.07 13.14 -5.44
N THR A 76 14.94 12.79 -4.57
CA THR A 76 15.52 13.80 -3.77
C THR A 76 16.59 14.38 -4.56
N SER A 77 16.65 15.29 -4.75
CA SER A 77 17.53 15.91 -5.43
C SER A 77 18.74 15.49 -5.68
N LEU A 78 19.10 15.62 -6.35
CA LEU A 78 20.13 15.23 -6.68
C LEU A 78 20.97 16.06 -6.60
N LYS A 79 21.39 16.22 -6.32
CA LYS A 79 22.08 16.99 -6.23
C LYS A 79 22.80 16.83 -6.22
#